data_a0778a3f964198c8d7184b6e94032c36
#
_entry.id   a0778a3f964198c8d7184b6e94032c36
#
_cell.length_a   1.000
_cell.length_b   1.000
_cell.length_c   1.000
_cell.angle_alpha   90.00
_cell.angle_beta   90.00
_cell.angle_gamma   90.00
#
_symmetry.space_group_name_H-M   'P 1'
#
loop_
_entity.id
_entity.type
_entity.pdbx_description
1 polymer ?
#
loop_
_entity_poly.entity_id
_entity_poly.type
_entity_poly.pdbx_seq_one_letter_code
_entity_poly.pdbx_strand_id
1 'polypeptide(L)'
;MMRQKLITLKLLALSTTLVVSAIFSALSADAKSKPEQKKTLRVLYWNIQNGMWAGQPDKYEKFVNWIKEQDPDICIFAEAAQIYYDGTHTQMPNEERYLPAHWGELCARWGHDHHVVTPRRPSTSKSTFGLTNYPQAVTSKYPIDSIYIVKGHKPDTVVVNYSGWYQVRVEGVKKPVNVVTVHLKNGKYGYAVPKEKQKQSADKYEGEQHRVKELKCILDHTVRKSKNPDEELWIMAGDFNSYSRKDNYKYKWNSASLGFQAQDYMIFKSPLHDLVDVFYPETFMPSCGHLRIDYMYVSTPVMNACSNVIAQPDKYTKREYSGVHSFYIPSDHYPIIADFKISKLNK
;
A
#
# COMPACT_ATOMS: atom_id res chain seq x y z
N MET A 1 60.65 -42.33 41.11
CA MET A 1 59.19 -42.26 41.48
C MET A 1 58.59 -40.84 41.53
N MET A 2 59.33 -39.80 41.91
CA MET A 2 58.79 -38.45 42.00
C MET A 2 58.52 -37.77 40.63
N ARG A 3 59.33 -38.01 39.57
CA ARG A 3 59.12 -37.39 38.25
C ARG A 3 57.89 -37.89 37.52
N GLN A 4 57.49 -39.15 37.68
CA GLN A 4 56.27 -39.65 37.03
C GLN A 4 54.98 -39.12 37.66
N LYS A 5 54.92 -38.84 38.95
CA LYS A 5 53.74 -38.25 39.61
C LYS A 5 53.51 -36.80 39.20
N LEU A 6 54.59 -36.04 38.87
CA LEU A 6 54.47 -34.64 38.43
C LEU A 6 53.90 -34.50 37.01
N ILE A 7 54.21 -35.46 36.13
CA ILE A 7 53.72 -35.48 34.75
C ILE A 7 52.23 -35.85 34.73
N THR A 8 51.80 -36.80 35.58
CA THR A 8 50.37 -37.21 35.67
C THR A 8 49.52 -36.09 36.25
N LEU A 9 50.00 -35.32 37.25
CA LEU A 9 49.25 -34.17 37.75
C LEU A 9 49.13 -33.01 36.74
N LYS A 10 50.17 -32.77 35.92
CA LYS A 10 50.13 -31.74 34.89
C LYS A 10 49.19 -32.11 33.73
N LEU A 11 49.13 -33.41 33.36
CA LEU A 11 48.18 -33.89 32.36
C LEU A 11 46.73 -33.87 32.86
N LEU A 12 46.47 -34.16 34.13
CA LEU A 12 45.15 -34.07 34.73
C LEU A 12 44.66 -32.61 34.83
N ALA A 13 45.55 -31.67 35.17
CA ALA A 13 45.21 -30.26 35.22
C ALA A 13 44.96 -29.66 33.82
N LEU A 14 45.67 -30.13 32.78
CA LEU A 14 45.42 -29.69 31.40
C LEU A 14 44.08 -30.23 30.83
N SER A 15 43.71 -31.46 31.15
CA SER A 15 42.44 -32.04 30.68
C SER A 15 41.24 -31.41 31.34
N THR A 16 41.29 -31.06 32.64
CA THR A 16 40.21 -30.37 33.33
C THR A 16 40.01 -28.92 32.82
N THR A 17 41.11 -28.21 32.52
CA THR A 17 41.01 -26.87 31.99
C THR A 17 40.45 -26.85 30.57
N LEU A 18 40.76 -27.80 29.69
CA LEU A 18 40.17 -27.94 28.35
C LEU A 18 38.70 -28.32 28.39
N VAL A 19 38.24 -29.19 29.30
CA VAL A 19 36.84 -29.56 29.43
C VAL A 19 36.00 -28.39 29.97
N VAL A 20 36.51 -27.63 30.94
CA VAL A 20 35.83 -26.45 31.47
C VAL A 20 35.72 -25.34 30.41
N SER A 21 36.79 -25.13 29.62
CA SER A 21 36.76 -24.14 28.50
C SER A 21 35.78 -24.58 27.40
N ALA A 22 35.67 -25.86 27.08
CA ALA A 22 34.72 -26.36 26.10
C ALA A 22 33.23 -26.25 26.59
N ILE A 23 33.00 -26.47 27.90
CA ILE A 23 31.68 -26.30 28.49
C ILE A 23 31.27 -24.82 28.54
N PHE A 24 32.20 -23.88 28.84
CA PHE A 24 31.91 -22.45 28.79
C PHE A 24 31.71 -21.95 27.35
N SER A 25 32.41 -22.49 26.34
CA SER A 25 32.21 -22.16 24.94
C SER A 25 30.94 -22.71 24.39
N ALA A 26 30.45 -23.88 24.87
CA ALA A 26 29.19 -24.45 24.49
C ALA A 26 28.01 -23.71 25.16
N LEU A 27 28.18 -23.24 26.41
CA LEU A 27 27.15 -22.44 27.10
C LEU A 27 27.04 -20.99 26.59
N SER A 28 28.11 -20.45 25.97
CA SER A 28 28.07 -19.12 25.34
C SER A 28 27.59 -19.14 23.89
N ALA A 29 27.52 -20.30 23.24
CA ALA A 29 27.05 -20.42 21.86
C ALA A 29 25.53 -20.47 21.71
N ASP A 30 24.76 -20.68 22.78
CA ASP A 30 23.29 -20.78 22.73
C ASP A 30 22.51 -19.57 23.25
N ALA A 31 23.18 -18.51 23.62
CA ALA A 31 22.53 -17.23 23.81
C ALA A 31 22.46 -16.49 22.46
N LYS A 32 21.85 -17.09 21.42
CA LYS A 32 21.26 -16.31 20.35
C LYS A 32 20.23 -15.43 21.03
N SER A 33 20.58 -14.15 21.24
CA SER A 33 19.62 -13.13 21.65
C SER A 33 18.40 -13.29 20.74
N LYS A 34 17.23 -13.54 21.32
CA LYS A 34 15.99 -13.49 20.53
C LYS A 34 16.06 -12.21 19.70
N PRO A 35 15.85 -12.29 18.37
CA PRO A 35 15.87 -11.08 17.56
C PRO A 35 14.96 -10.05 18.23
N GLU A 36 15.46 -8.83 18.41
CA GLU A 36 14.71 -7.76 19.06
C GLU A 36 13.39 -7.61 18.31
N GLN A 37 12.28 -7.87 18.97
CA GLN A 37 10.97 -7.85 18.35
C GLN A 37 10.73 -6.45 17.78
N LYS A 38 10.41 -6.36 16.52
CA LYS A 38 10.13 -5.08 15.84
C LYS A 38 9.03 -4.34 16.61
N LYS A 39 9.29 -3.07 16.94
CA LYS A 39 8.40 -2.25 17.78
C LYS A 39 7.34 -1.50 16.97
N THR A 40 7.55 -1.41 15.65
CA THR A 40 6.76 -0.55 14.75
C THR A 40 6.40 -1.33 13.49
N LEU A 41 5.14 -1.28 13.08
CA LEU A 41 4.64 -1.70 11.79
C LEU A 41 4.66 -0.49 10.85
N ARG A 42 5.39 -0.54 9.74
CA ARG A 42 5.43 0.50 8.71
C ARG A 42 4.62 0.07 7.49
N VAL A 43 3.68 0.91 7.08
CA VAL A 43 2.84 0.69 5.90
C VAL A 43 3.08 1.82 4.90
N LEU A 44 3.32 1.44 3.64
CA LEU A 44 3.50 2.35 2.52
C LEU A 44 2.36 2.16 1.52
N TYR A 45 1.75 3.26 1.10
CA TYR A 45 0.86 3.31 -0.06
C TYR A 45 1.46 4.20 -1.15
N TRP A 46 1.33 3.80 -2.41
CA TRP A 46 1.71 4.62 -3.56
C TRP A 46 0.95 4.22 -4.83
N ASN A 47 0.36 5.19 -5.54
CA ASN A 47 -0.04 5.02 -6.93
C ASN A 47 1.21 5.19 -7.80
N ILE A 48 1.61 4.13 -8.52
CA ILE A 48 2.86 4.07 -9.26
C ILE A 48 2.69 4.33 -10.77
N GLN A 49 1.65 5.05 -11.14
CA GLN A 49 1.34 5.50 -12.50
C GLN A 49 1.70 4.48 -13.60
N ASN A 50 0.75 3.59 -13.93
CA ASN A 50 0.96 2.55 -14.95
C ASN A 50 2.25 1.73 -14.72
N GLY A 51 2.54 1.42 -13.47
CA GLY A 51 3.68 0.60 -13.13
C GLY A 51 5.02 1.28 -13.32
N MET A 52 5.09 2.58 -12.99
CA MET A 52 6.32 3.37 -13.24
C MET A 52 6.78 3.24 -14.69
N TRP A 53 5.89 3.52 -15.56
CA TRP A 53 5.97 3.39 -17.01
C TRP A 53 7.26 3.95 -17.64
N ALA A 54 7.87 4.99 -17.08
CA ALA A 54 9.05 5.62 -17.63
C ALA A 54 10.19 5.68 -16.59
N GLY A 55 11.43 5.75 -17.08
CA GLY A 55 12.61 5.93 -16.24
C GLY A 55 13.06 4.68 -15.51
N GLN A 56 12.77 3.49 -16.04
CA GLN A 56 13.12 2.19 -15.49
C GLN A 56 14.11 1.36 -16.32
N PRO A 57 15.06 1.96 -17.10
CA PRO A 57 16.02 1.20 -17.89
C PRO A 57 16.98 0.39 -17.01
N ASP A 58 17.08 0.73 -15.71
CA ASP A 58 17.86 0.07 -14.69
C ASP A 58 17.11 -1.10 -14.01
N LYS A 59 16.06 -1.63 -14.62
CA LYS A 59 15.23 -2.70 -14.06
C LYS A 59 14.69 -2.37 -12.66
N TYR A 60 14.19 -1.16 -12.49
CA TYR A 60 13.62 -0.67 -11.24
C TYR A 60 14.61 -0.52 -10.07
N GLU A 61 15.91 -0.43 -10.33
CA GLU A 61 16.94 -0.38 -9.29
C GLU A 61 16.72 0.78 -8.31
N LYS A 62 16.45 1.98 -8.83
CA LYS A 62 16.19 3.18 -8.01
C LYS A 62 14.94 3.01 -7.14
N PHE A 63 13.86 2.44 -7.72
CA PHE A 63 12.64 2.14 -6.99
C PHE A 63 12.87 1.15 -5.86
N VAL A 64 13.54 0.02 -6.17
CA VAL A 64 13.87 -1.01 -5.19
C VAL A 64 14.72 -0.44 -4.05
N ASN A 65 15.73 0.34 -4.36
CA ASN A 65 16.61 0.94 -3.35
C ASN A 65 15.85 1.93 -2.48
N TRP A 66 15.00 2.76 -3.06
CA TRP A 66 14.16 3.67 -2.29
C TRP A 66 13.19 2.91 -1.36
N ILE A 67 12.52 1.85 -1.84
CA ILE A 67 11.66 1.01 -0.97
C ILE A 67 12.48 0.39 0.17
N LYS A 68 13.69 -0.11 -0.10
CA LYS A 68 14.60 -0.63 0.94
C LYS A 68 14.94 0.43 2.00
N GLU A 69 15.24 1.65 1.58
CA GLU A 69 15.55 2.76 2.47
C GLU A 69 14.36 3.13 3.36
N GLN A 70 13.14 3.04 2.82
CA GLN A 70 11.92 3.25 3.61
C GLN A 70 11.63 2.09 4.56
N ASP A 71 12.12 0.88 4.29
CA ASP A 71 11.93 -0.36 5.07
C ASP A 71 10.47 -0.64 5.47
N PRO A 72 9.48 -0.56 4.55
CA PRO A 72 8.11 -0.85 4.88
C PRO A 72 7.92 -2.33 5.22
N ASP A 73 6.90 -2.64 6.01
CA ASP A 73 6.48 -4.01 6.31
C ASP A 73 5.37 -4.48 5.38
N ILE A 74 4.54 -3.53 4.95
CA ILE A 74 3.45 -3.72 3.99
C ILE A 74 3.51 -2.59 2.98
N CYS A 75 3.49 -2.93 1.70
CA CYS A 75 3.29 -1.97 0.61
C CYS A 75 1.94 -2.19 -0.06
N ILE A 76 1.29 -1.10 -0.44
CA ILE A 76 0.04 -1.07 -1.18
C ILE A 76 0.29 -0.20 -2.42
N PHE A 77 0.14 -0.78 -3.61
CA PHE A 77 0.37 -0.08 -4.87
C PHE A 77 -0.91 0.00 -5.70
N ALA A 78 -1.27 1.18 -6.15
CA ALA A 78 -2.26 1.37 -7.20
C ALA A 78 -1.58 1.47 -8.57
N GLU A 79 -2.31 1.17 -9.64
CA GLU A 79 -1.78 1.13 -11.02
C GLU A 79 -0.59 0.18 -11.21
N ALA A 80 -0.67 -0.98 -10.60
CA ALA A 80 0.39 -1.98 -10.54
C ALA A 80 0.57 -2.79 -11.86
N ALA A 81 0.34 -2.15 -13.00
CA ALA A 81 0.56 -2.74 -14.32
C ALA A 81 1.26 -1.75 -15.23
N GLN A 82 2.35 -2.17 -15.82
CA GLN A 82 3.01 -1.40 -16.88
C GLN A 82 2.22 -1.58 -18.18
N ILE A 83 1.68 -0.47 -18.71
CA ILE A 83 0.85 -0.47 -19.91
C ILE A 83 1.67 -0.16 -21.17
N TYR A 84 2.73 0.61 -21.04
CA TYR A 84 3.57 1.05 -22.16
C TYR A 84 4.98 0.50 -22.01
N TYR A 85 5.64 0.25 -23.14
CA TYR A 85 7.08 0.03 -23.12
C TYR A 85 7.79 1.30 -22.63
N ASP A 86 8.85 1.12 -21.88
CA ASP A 86 9.56 2.19 -21.19
C ASP A 86 9.89 3.37 -22.12
N GLY A 87 9.52 4.57 -21.69
CA GLY A 87 9.79 5.82 -22.42
C GLY A 87 9.06 5.97 -23.75
N THR A 88 8.04 5.14 -24.05
CA THR A 88 7.34 5.16 -25.35
C THR A 88 5.84 5.32 -25.20
N HIS A 89 5.14 5.62 -26.31
CA HIS A 89 3.68 5.54 -26.41
C HIS A 89 3.19 4.16 -26.92
N THR A 90 4.09 3.23 -27.14
CA THR A 90 3.75 1.89 -27.65
C THR A 90 3.19 1.06 -26.51
N GLN A 91 1.93 0.64 -26.62
CA GLN A 91 1.31 -0.22 -25.63
C GLN A 91 1.88 -1.63 -25.67
N MET A 92 2.10 -2.19 -24.49
CA MET A 92 2.45 -3.61 -24.35
C MET A 92 1.24 -4.50 -24.64
N PRO A 93 1.44 -5.73 -25.11
CA PRO A 93 0.40 -6.76 -25.14
C PRO A 93 -0.26 -6.93 -23.75
N ASN A 94 -1.53 -7.29 -23.71
CA ASN A 94 -2.28 -7.40 -22.46
C ASN A 94 -1.66 -8.37 -21.46
N GLU A 95 -1.10 -9.45 -21.93
CA GLU A 95 -0.43 -10.51 -21.18
C GLU A 95 0.84 -10.04 -20.48
N GLU A 96 1.51 -9.03 -21.04
CA GLU A 96 2.78 -8.48 -20.53
C GLU A 96 2.60 -7.29 -19.57
N ARG A 97 1.35 -6.85 -19.36
CA ARG A 97 1.05 -5.59 -18.66
C ARG A 97 1.10 -5.68 -17.13
N TYR A 98 1.96 -6.48 -16.54
CA TYR A 98 2.23 -6.50 -15.11
C TYR A 98 3.64 -6.02 -14.82
N LEU A 99 3.77 -5.23 -13.79
CA LEU A 99 5.02 -4.63 -13.38
C LEU A 99 5.67 -5.42 -12.25
N PRO A 100 6.82 -5.93 -12.46
CA PRO A 100 7.31 -6.53 -13.69
C PRO A 100 6.45 -7.76 -14.06
N ALA A 101 6.77 -8.50 -15.07
CA ALA A 101 6.05 -9.76 -15.38
C ALA A 101 5.91 -10.67 -14.14
N HIS A 102 6.84 -10.54 -13.17
CA HIS A 102 6.88 -11.34 -11.94
C HIS A 102 6.99 -10.44 -10.69
N TRP A 103 5.87 -10.03 -10.13
CA TRP A 103 5.82 -9.22 -8.89
C TRP A 103 6.56 -9.85 -7.71
N GLY A 104 6.55 -11.21 -7.62
CA GLY A 104 7.28 -11.91 -6.56
C GLY A 104 8.79 -11.69 -6.61
N GLU A 105 9.38 -11.71 -7.80
CA GLU A 105 10.81 -11.44 -7.99
C GLU A 105 11.14 -9.99 -7.64
N LEU A 106 10.29 -9.05 -8.02
CA LEU A 106 10.49 -7.64 -7.71
C LEU A 106 10.44 -7.39 -6.21
N CYS A 107 9.38 -7.85 -5.53
CA CYS A 107 9.19 -7.57 -4.10
C CYS A 107 10.23 -8.28 -3.22
N ALA A 108 10.70 -9.45 -3.61
CA ALA A 108 11.81 -10.13 -2.92
C ALA A 108 13.10 -9.28 -2.90
N ARG A 109 13.31 -8.41 -3.90
CA ARG A 109 14.48 -7.52 -3.95
C ARG A 109 14.50 -6.49 -2.82
N TRP A 110 13.36 -6.13 -2.23
CA TRP A 110 13.28 -5.28 -1.03
C TRP A 110 12.88 -6.03 0.23
N GLY A 111 12.89 -7.37 0.20
CA GLY A 111 12.71 -8.22 1.38
C GLY A 111 11.25 -8.53 1.72
N HIS A 112 10.33 -8.48 0.74
CA HIS A 112 8.96 -8.95 0.89
C HIS A 112 8.79 -10.31 0.23
N ASP A 113 8.45 -11.33 1.03
CA ASP A 113 8.26 -12.70 0.57
C ASP A 113 6.81 -13.00 0.18
N HIS A 114 5.88 -12.12 0.53
CA HIS A 114 4.45 -12.29 0.26
C HIS A 114 3.93 -11.18 -0.64
N HIS A 115 3.14 -11.53 -1.65
CA HIS A 115 2.52 -10.56 -2.54
C HIS A 115 1.19 -11.07 -3.11
N VAL A 116 0.32 -10.15 -3.44
CA VAL A 116 -0.92 -10.39 -4.18
C VAL A 116 -1.15 -9.24 -5.15
N VAL A 117 -1.56 -9.59 -6.37
CA VAL A 117 -1.99 -8.60 -7.38
C VAL A 117 -3.46 -8.83 -7.68
N THR A 118 -4.29 -7.77 -7.64
CA THR A 118 -5.70 -7.90 -8.00
C THR A 118 -5.83 -8.32 -9.47
N PRO A 119 -6.77 -9.23 -9.79
CA PRO A 119 -6.97 -9.63 -11.17
C PRO A 119 -7.47 -8.45 -12.01
N ARG A 120 -7.09 -8.44 -13.28
CA ARG A 120 -7.64 -7.50 -14.25
C ARG A 120 -9.09 -7.87 -14.59
N ARG A 121 -9.92 -6.85 -14.78
CA ARG A 121 -11.27 -7.05 -15.28
C ARG A 121 -11.21 -7.44 -16.77
N PRO A 122 -11.88 -8.52 -17.18
CA PRO A 122 -11.98 -8.85 -18.60
C PRO A 122 -12.57 -7.69 -19.39
N SER A 123 -11.91 -7.27 -20.47
CA SER A 123 -12.45 -6.24 -21.35
C SER A 123 -13.42 -6.85 -22.34
N THR A 124 -14.63 -6.29 -22.41
CA THR A 124 -15.55 -6.52 -23.52
C THR A 124 -15.43 -5.44 -24.61
N SER A 125 -14.62 -4.42 -24.34
CA SER A 125 -14.44 -3.27 -25.24
C SER A 125 -13.20 -3.46 -26.12
N LYS A 126 -13.38 -3.21 -27.43
CA LYS A 126 -12.28 -3.05 -28.40
C LYS A 126 -11.61 -1.67 -28.28
N SER A 127 -11.80 -0.94 -27.18
CA SER A 127 -11.19 0.38 -27.01
C SER A 127 -9.67 0.25 -27.07
N THR A 128 -9.01 1.26 -27.61
CA THR A 128 -7.56 1.33 -27.78
C THR A 128 -6.76 1.12 -26.49
N PHE A 129 -7.37 1.29 -25.34
CA PHE A 129 -6.75 1.03 -24.04
C PHE A 129 -6.89 -0.43 -23.55
N GLY A 130 -7.63 -1.30 -24.27
CA GLY A 130 -7.70 -2.76 -24.05
C GLY A 130 -7.84 -3.25 -22.60
N LEU A 131 -7.62 -2.38 -21.63
CA LEU A 131 -7.71 -2.58 -20.20
C LEU A 131 -8.94 -1.89 -19.70
N THR A 132 -9.68 -2.62 -18.89
CA THR A 132 -10.85 -2.08 -18.23
C THR A 132 -10.58 -1.66 -16.82
N ASN A 133 -9.41 -2.02 -16.26
CA ASN A 133 -9.02 -1.67 -14.91
C ASN A 133 -7.51 -1.64 -14.74
N TYR A 134 -7.08 -0.90 -13.74
CA TYR A 134 -5.72 -0.86 -13.24
C TYR A 134 -5.61 -1.82 -12.05
N PRO A 135 -4.77 -2.88 -12.13
CA PRO A 135 -4.57 -3.78 -10.99
C PRO A 135 -3.88 -3.05 -9.85
N GLN A 136 -4.08 -3.57 -8.65
CA GLN A 136 -3.45 -3.10 -7.44
C GLN A 136 -2.60 -4.24 -6.87
N ALA A 137 -1.49 -3.93 -6.22
CA ALA A 137 -0.64 -4.91 -5.60
C ALA A 137 -0.48 -4.63 -4.11
N VAL A 138 -0.45 -5.69 -3.31
CA VAL A 138 -0.02 -5.66 -1.91
C VAL A 138 1.18 -6.57 -1.78
N THR A 139 2.25 -6.07 -1.16
CA THR A 139 3.43 -6.87 -0.80
C THR A 139 3.71 -6.76 0.68
N SER A 140 4.25 -7.80 1.31
CA SER A 140 4.43 -7.86 2.76
C SER A 140 5.62 -8.71 3.16
N LYS A 141 6.30 -8.33 4.25
CA LYS A 141 7.24 -9.19 4.98
C LYS A 141 6.51 -10.33 5.71
N TYR A 142 5.21 -10.15 5.99
CA TYR A 142 4.39 -11.06 6.78
C TYR A 142 3.40 -11.82 5.91
N PRO A 143 2.98 -13.02 6.34
CA PRO A 143 1.99 -13.82 5.60
C PRO A 143 0.69 -13.06 5.32
N ILE A 144 0.16 -13.25 4.11
CA ILE A 144 -1.16 -12.80 3.70
C ILE A 144 -2.08 -14.02 3.72
N ASP A 145 -2.90 -14.15 4.77
CA ASP A 145 -3.67 -15.37 5.04
C ASP A 145 -4.98 -15.45 4.26
N SER A 146 -5.63 -14.32 4.02
CA SER A 146 -6.94 -14.27 3.38
C SER A 146 -6.95 -13.21 2.30
N ILE A 147 -7.55 -13.56 1.17
CA ILE A 147 -7.65 -12.69 0.00
C ILE A 147 -9.11 -12.70 -0.46
N TYR A 148 -9.74 -11.53 -0.46
CA TYR A 148 -11.07 -11.36 -1.01
C TYR A 148 -11.07 -10.21 -2.02
N ILE A 149 -11.55 -10.48 -3.24
CA ILE A 149 -11.59 -9.48 -4.32
C ILE A 149 -13.00 -8.95 -4.49
N VAL A 150 -13.17 -7.66 -4.26
CA VAL A 150 -14.42 -6.92 -4.48
C VAL A 150 -14.52 -6.55 -5.96
N LYS A 151 -15.35 -7.27 -6.69
CA LYS A 151 -15.54 -7.09 -8.15
C LYS A 151 -16.74 -6.21 -8.48
N GLY A 152 -17.61 -5.93 -7.49
CA GLY A 152 -18.93 -5.36 -7.70
C GLY A 152 -19.92 -6.40 -8.20
N HIS A 153 -21.19 -6.22 -7.89
CA HIS A 153 -22.29 -7.08 -8.34
C HIS A 153 -23.25 -6.29 -9.22
N LYS A 154 -23.72 -6.90 -10.31
CA LYS A 154 -24.83 -6.34 -11.10
C LYS A 154 -26.12 -6.32 -10.25
N PRO A 155 -27.05 -5.35 -10.47
CA PRO A 155 -26.99 -4.26 -11.45
C PRO A 155 -26.39 -2.95 -10.89
N ASP A 156 -26.14 -2.81 -9.58
CA ASP A 156 -26.07 -1.51 -8.93
C ASP A 156 -24.65 -1.00 -8.62
N THR A 157 -23.63 -1.85 -8.72
CA THR A 157 -22.29 -1.45 -8.32
C THR A 157 -21.25 -1.92 -9.32
N VAL A 158 -20.53 -0.97 -9.87
CA VAL A 158 -19.40 -1.23 -10.73
C VAL A 158 -18.15 -0.72 -10.01
N VAL A 159 -17.40 -1.61 -9.38
CA VAL A 159 -16.04 -1.31 -8.93
C VAL A 159 -15.15 -1.40 -10.15
N VAL A 160 -14.75 -0.24 -10.69
CA VAL A 160 -14.05 -0.15 -11.99
C VAL A 160 -12.69 -0.83 -11.92
N ASN A 161 -11.90 -0.47 -10.91
CA ASN A 161 -10.66 -1.16 -10.59
C ASN A 161 -10.91 -2.04 -9.37
N TYR A 162 -10.82 -3.35 -9.53
CA TYR A 162 -11.14 -4.25 -8.43
C TYR A 162 -10.40 -3.89 -7.14
N SER A 163 -11.13 -3.86 -6.04
CA SER A 163 -10.57 -3.66 -4.71
C SER A 163 -10.22 -5.02 -4.09
N GLY A 164 -9.16 -5.09 -3.32
CA GLY A 164 -8.79 -6.28 -2.55
C GLY A 164 -8.93 -6.05 -1.05
N TRP A 165 -9.38 -7.07 -0.32
CA TRP A 165 -9.30 -7.15 1.12
C TRP A 165 -8.36 -8.30 1.50
N TYR A 166 -7.31 -8.00 2.24
CA TYR A 166 -6.23 -8.90 2.62
C TYR A 166 -6.06 -8.89 4.13
N GLN A 167 -5.91 -10.08 4.73
CA GLN A 167 -5.57 -10.20 6.13
C GLN A 167 -4.08 -10.52 6.27
N VAL A 168 -3.32 -9.59 6.82
CA VAL A 168 -1.87 -9.71 7.02
C VAL A 168 -1.61 -10.08 8.47
N ARG A 169 -0.88 -11.16 8.68
CA ARG A 169 -0.53 -11.66 10.02
C ARG A 169 0.80 -11.09 10.49
N VAL A 170 0.74 -9.92 11.09
CA VAL A 170 1.93 -9.21 11.57
C VAL A 170 2.46 -9.85 12.85
N GLU A 171 3.75 -10.14 12.90
CA GLU A 171 4.40 -10.67 14.09
C GLU A 171 4.25 -9.73 15.28
N GLY A 172 3.87 -10.27 16.43
CA GLY A 172 3.62 -9.50 17.66
C GLY A 172 2.29 -8.76 17.71
N VAL A 173 1.44 -8.87 16.65
CA VAL A 173 0.07 -8.34 16.64
C VAL A 173 -0.92 -9.50 16.76
N LYS A 174 -1.83 -9.42 17.74
CA LYS A 174 -2.77 -10.51 18.07
C LYS A 174 -3.86 -10.71 17.01
N LYS A 175 -4.40 -9.61 16.49
CA LYS A 175 -5.44 -9.60 15.43
C LYS A 175 -4.78 -9.43 14.07
N PRO A 176 -5.32 -10.04 13.00
CA PRO A 176 -4.82 -9.73 11.65
C PRO A 176 -5.02 -8.25 11.32
N VAL A 177 -4.09 -7.68 10.57
CA VAL A 177 -4.26 -6.35 9.98
C VAL A 177 -5.04 -6.51 8.68
N ASN A 178 -6.23 -5.91 8.62
CA ASN A 178 -7.08 -5.91 7.44
C ASN A 178 -6.65 -4.78 6.51
N VAL A 179 -6.08 -5.11 5.37
CA VAL A 179 -5.66 -4.16 4.33
C VAL A 179 -6.70 -4.16 3.23
N VAL A 180 -7.24 -2.99 2.89
CA VAL A 180 -8.15 -2.79 1.76
C VAL A 180 -7.52 -1.85 0.76
N THR A 181 -7.38 -2.31 -0.48
CA THR A 181 -6.86 -1.49 -1.57
C THR A 181 -7.99 -0.75 -2.28
N VAL A 182 -7.75 0.51 -2.66
CA VAL A 182 -8.73 1.34 -3.35
C VAL A 182 -8.09 2.00 -4.56
N HIS A 183 -8.78 1.95 -5.70
CA HIS A 183 -8.51 2.81 -6.84
C HIS A 183 -9.84 3.08 -7.54
N LEU A 184 -10.48 4.19 -7.18
CA LEU A 184 -11.80 4.53 -7.70
C LEU A 184 -11.73 5.06 -9.12
N LYS A 185 -12.90 5.08 -9.78
CA LYS A 185 -13.05 5.59 -11.13
C LYS A 185 -12.44 6.99 -11.27
N ASN A 186 -11.53 7.15 -12.21
CA ASN A 186 -10.97 8.45 -12.58
C ASN A 186 -11.94 9.33 -13.39
N GLY A 187 -11.64 10.63 -13.49
CA GLY A 187 -12.36 11.59 -14.31
C GLY A 187 -13.67 12.09 -13.70
N LYS A 188 -14.20 13.17 -14.28
CA LYS A 188 -15.36 13.92 -13.77
C LYS A 188 -16.71 13.35 -14.19
N TYR A 189 -16.77 12.59 -15.29
CA TYR A 189 -18.00 12.01 -15.84
C TYR A 189 -18.24 10.58 -15.33
N GLY A 190 -19.47 10.10 -15.46
CA GLY A 190 -19.90 8.77 -15.01
C GLY A 190 -19.18 7.62 -15.76
N TYR A 191 -19.31 6.41 -15.23
CA TYR A 191 -18.73 5.23 -15.87
C TYR A 191 -19.46 4.88 -17.18
N ALA A 192 -18.69 4.48 -18.20
CA ALA A 192 -19.19 4.09 -19.53
C ALA A 192 -20.00 5.18 -20.27
N VAL A 193 -19.82 6.47 -19.91
CA VAL A 193 -20.48 7.57 -20.60
C VAL A 193 -19.81 7.80 -21.96
N PRO A 194 -20.59 7.80 -23.08
CA PRO A 194 -20.09 8.10 -24.41
C PRO A 194 -19.40 9.46 -24.48
N LYS A 195 -18.38 9.59 -25.32
CA LYS A 195 -17.51 10.77 -25.39
C LYS A 195 -18.30 12.08 -25.57
N GLU A 196 -19.30 12.07 -26.41
CA GLU A 196 -20.16 13.22 -26.72
C GLU A 196 -21.02 13.68 -25.54
N LYS A 197 -21.25 12.81 -24.55
CA LYS A 197 -22.04 13.11 -23.34
C LYS A 197 -21.17 13.38 -22.10
N GLN A 198 -19.85 13.21 -22.18
CA GLN A 198 -18.96 13.31 -21.02
C GLN A 198 -18.99 14.70 -20.37
N LYS A 199 -19.07 15.78 -21.17
CA LYS A 199 -19.19 17.14 -20.62
C LYS A 199 -20.46 17.31 -19.79
N GLN A 200 -21.61 16.93 -20.33
CA GLN A 200 -22.90 16.99 -19.62
C GLN A 200 -22.87 16.14 -18.34
N SER A 201 -22.28 14.95 -18.40
CA SER A 201 -22.14 14.05 -17.26
C SER A 201 -21.24 14.65 -16.19
N ALA A 202 -20.14 15.29 -16.59
CA ALA A 202 -19.24 15.96 -15.65
C ALA A 202 -19.91 17.16 -14.96
N ASP A 203 -20.70 17.95 -15.69
CA ASP A 203 -21.45 19.07 -15.14
C ASP A 203 -22.48 18.62 -14.08
N LYS A 204 -22.95 17.36 -14.15
CA LYS A 204 -23.83 16.71 -13.16
C LYS A 204 -23.08 15.97 -12.04
N TYR A 205 -21.76 16.02 -12.02
CA TYR A 205 -20.92 15.29 -11.05
C TYR A 205 -21.13 13.76 -11.06
N GLU A 206 -21.50 13.16 -12.19
CA GLU A 206 -21.77 11.72 -12.27
C GLU A 206 -20.54 10.86 -11.97
N GLY A 207 -19.33 11.39 -12.16
CA GLY A 207 -18.09 10.74 -11.71
C GLY A 207 -18.03 10.58 -10.19
N GLU A 208 -18.35 11.64 -9.43
CA GLU A 208 -18.44 11.58 -7.97
C GLU A 208 -19.54 10.63 -7.50
N GLN A 209 -20.72 10.69 -8.10
CA GLN A 209 -21.82 9.79 -7.77
C GLN A 209 -21.43 8.33 -8.02
N HIS A 210 -20.63 8.05 -9.06
CA HIS A 210 -20.13 6.71 -9.32
C HIS A 210 -19.15 6.27 -8.24
N ARG A 211 -18.20 7.11 -7.84
CA ARG A 211 -17.25 6.83 -6.74
C ARG A 211 -17.95 6.54 -5.42
N VAL A 212 -19.04 7.24 -5.11
CA VAL A 212 -19.89 6.92 -3.95
C VAL A 212 -20.44 5.48 -4.03
N LYS A 213 -20.90 5.05 -5.22
CA LYS A 213 -21.39 3.67 -5.43
C LYS A 213 -20.28 2.64 -5.27
N GLU A 214 -19.07 2.94 -5.79
CA GLU A 214 -17.90 2.08 -5.59
C GLU A 214 -17.55 1.95 -4.11
N LEU A 215 -17.44 3.07 -3.37
CA LEU A 215 -17.14 3.09 -1.94
C LEU A 215 -18.18 2.33 -1.12
N LYS A 216 -19.46 2.54 -1.43
CA LYS A 216 -20.53 1.78 -0.78
C LYS A 216 -20.32 0.27 -0.97
N CYS A 217 -20.08 -0.16 -2.19
CA CYS A 217 -19.83 -1.56 -2.50
C CYS A 217 -18.58 -2.10 -1.77
N ILE A 218 -17.47 -1.36 -1.79
CA ILE A 218 -16.23 -1.76 -1.14
C ILE A 218 -16.46 -1.90 0.37
N LEU A 219 -17.05 -0.90 1.02
CA LEU A 219 -17.32 -0.93 2.47
C LEU A 219 -18.28 -2.06 2.85
N ASP A 220 -19.34 -2.30 2.07
CA ASP A 220 -20.32 -3.35 2.34
C ASP A 220 -19.72 -4.78 2.23
N HIS A 221 -18.66 -4.93 1.42
CA HIS A 221 -17.98 -6.20 1.22
C HIS A 221 -16.69 -6.35 2.05
N THR A 222 -16.27 -5.33 2.79
CA THR A 222 -15.07 -5.32 3.63
C THR A 222 -15.41 -4.90 5.06
N VAL A 223 -15.18 -3.67 5.43
CA VAL A 223 -15.29 -3.13 6.80
C VAL A 223 -16.65 -3.46 7.43
N ARG A 224 -17.75 -3.33 6.71
CA ARG A 224 -19.12 -3.60 7.20
C ARG A 224 -19.45 -5.09 7.32
N LYS A 225 -18.57 -5.99 6.85
CA LYS A 225 -18.69 -7.43 7.10
C LYS A 225 -18.32 -7.79 8.53
N SER A 226 -17.51 -6.97 9.18
CA SER A 226 -17.20 -7.14 10.59
C SER A 226 -18.42 -6.79 11.46
N LYS A 227 -18.58 -7.54 12.55
CA LYS A 227 -19.57 -7.22 13.59
C LYS A 227 -19.14 -6.00 14.41
N ASN A 228 -17.84 -5.83 14.61
CA ASN A 228 -17.23 -4.75 15.41
C ASN A 228 -16.08 -4.09 14.64
N PRO A 229 -16.37 -3.35 13.54
CA PRO A 229 -15.33 -2.77 12.71
C PRO A 229 -14.43 -1.78 13.47
N ASP A 230 -14.94 -1.15 14.52
CA ASP A 230 -14.21 -0.20 15.37
C ASP A 230 -13.18 -0.87 16.30
N GLU A 231 -13.27 -2.20 16.48
CA GLU A 231 -12.35 -3.00 17.31
C GLU A 231 -11.31 -3.74 16.48
N GLU A 232 -11.44 -3.77 15.18
CA GLU A 232 -10.55 -4.47 14.26
C GLU A 232 -9.50 -3.52 13.68
N LEU A 233 -8.41 -4.09 13.18
CA LEU A 233 -7.30 -3.33 12.62
C LEU A 233 -7.50 -3.17 11.11
N TRP A 234 -8.12 -2.07 10.70
CA TRP A 234 -8.38 -1.75 9.30
C TRP A 234 -7.44 -0.65 8.80
N ILE A 235 -6.87 -0.89 7.62
CA ILE A 235 -6.11 0.08 6.80
C ILE A 235 -6.69 0.02 5.39
N MET A 236 -7.38 1.07 4.96
CA MET A 236 -7.91 1.23 3.61
C MET A 236 -7.12 2.35 2.93
N ALA A 237 -6.30 2.01 1.95
CA ALA A 237 -5.46 2.99 1.27
C ALA A 237 -5.59 2.89 -0.24
N GLY A 238 -5.50 4.06 -0.91
CA GLY A 238 -5.68 4.08 -2.35
C GLY A 238 -5.81 5.45 -2.97
N ASP A 239 -5.91 5.45 -4.29
CA ASP A 239 -6.34 6.58 -5.10
C ASP A 239 -7.87 6.62 -5.16
N PHE A 240 -8.45 7.58 -4.46
CA PHE A 240 -9.90 7.77 -4.42
C PHE A 240 -10.39 8.64 -5.59
N ASN A 241 -9.49 9.25 -6.35
CA ASN A 241 -9.82 10.14 -7.46
C ASN A 241 -10.86 11.23 -7.09
N SER A 242 -10.91 11.60 -5.83
CA SER A 242 -11.91 12.48 -5.23
C SER A 242 -11.27 13.44 -4.23
N TYR A 243 -11.91 14.58 -4.01
CA TYR A 243 -11.40 15.67 -3.18
C TYR A 243 -12.14 15.71 -1.84
N SER A 244 -11.39 15.99 -0.76
CA SER A 244 -11.99 16.17 0.56
C SER A 244 -12.51 17.59 0.74
N ARG A 245 -13.72 17.72 1.32
CA ARG A 245 -14.26 19.00 1.77
C ARG A 245 -13.40 19.66 2.83
N LYS A 246 -12.68 18.87 3.62
CA LYS A 246 -11.72 19.37 4.62
C LYS A 246 -10.59 20.18 4.00
N ASP A 247 -10.23 19.90 2.75
CA ASP A 247 -9.23 20.63 1.97
C ASP A 247 -9.81 21.85 1.21
N ASN A 248 -11.09 22.17 1.38
CA ASN A 248 -11.75 23.20 0.58
C ASN A 248 -11.18 24.61 0.82
N TYR A 249 -10.53 24.85 1.96
CA TYR A 249 -9.77 26.09 2.18
C TYR A 249 -8.69 26.29 1.11
N LYS A 250 -8.18 25.21 0.52
CA LYS A 250 -7.22 25.24 -0.60
C LYS A 250 -7.89 25.34 -1.97
N TYR A 251 -8.95 24.56 -2.19
CA TYR A 251 -9.65 24.52 -3.49
C TYR A 251 -10.55 25.71 -3.71
N LYS A 252 -11.10 26.30 -2.66
CA LYS A 252 -12.01 27.46 -2.68
C LYS A 252 -13.25 27.23 -3.55
N TRP A 253 -13.75 25.99 -3.58
CA TRP A 253 -14.99 25.66 -4.26
C TRP A 253 -16.20 26.10 -3.40
N ASN A 254 -17.37 26.23 -4.07
CA ASN A 254 -18.62 26.42 -3.35
C ASN A 254 -18.76 25.31 -2.28
N SER A 255 -19.10 25.68 -1.05
CA SER A 255 -19.28 24.75 0.07
C SER A 255 -20.36 23.70 -0.20
N ALA A 256 -21.36 23.98 -1.06
CA ALA A 256 -22.39 23.05 -1.50
C ALA A 256 -21.93 22.19 -2.70
N SER A 257 -20.66 22.27 -3.14
CA SER A 257 -20.18 21.52 -4.29
C SER A 257 -20.38 20.01 -4.11
N LEU A 258 -20.96 19.40 -5.12
CA LEU A 258 -21.10 17.94 -5.22
C LEU A 258 -19.78 17.25 -5.56
N GLY A 259 -18.70 17.99 -5.84
CA GLY A 259 -17.36 17.46 -6.09
C GLY A 259 -16.67 16.81 -4.89
N PHE A 260 -17.30 16.85 -3.69
CA PHE A 260 -16.78 16.25 -2.46
C PHE A 260 -17.54 14.99 -2.04
N GLN A 261 -18.54 14.54 -2.78
CA GLN A 261 -19.49 13.50 -2.35
C GLN A 261 -18.84 12.18 -1.93
N ALA A 262 -17.79 11.75 -2.63
CA ALA A 262 -17.15 10.48 -2.32
C ALA A 262 -16.37 10.57 -0.98
N GLN A 263 -15.68 11.68 -0.72
CA GLN A 263 -14.99 11.89 0.56
C GLN A 263 -15.97 12.19 1.69
N ASP A 264 -17.04 12.94 1.43
CA ASP A 264 -18.13 13.12 2.39
C ASP A 264 -18.72 11.76 2.79
N TYR A 265 -18.90 10.84 1.81
CA TYR A 265 -19.37 9.49 2.11
C TYR A 265 -18.42 8.73 3.03
N MET A 266 -17.11 8.81 2.83
CA MET A 266 -16.12 8.21 3.75
C MET A 266 -16.21 8.84 5.15
N ILE A 267 -16.26 10.16 5.26
CA ILE A 267 -16.28 10.89 6.53
C ILE A 267 -17.55 10.57 7.34
N PHE A 268 -18.73 10.52 6.69
CA PHE A 268 -20.01 10.41 7.39
C PHE A 268 -20.60 9.00 7.42
N LYS A 269 -20.12 8.08 6.61
CA LYS A 269 -20.71 6.74 6.43
C LYS A 269 -19.73 5.60 6.62
N SER A 270 -18.46 5.86 6.95
CA SER A 270 -17.51 4.84 7.37
C SER A 270 -17.04 5.07 8.80
N PRO A 271 -16.59 4.02 9.52
CA PRO A 271 -15.98 4.15 10.84
C PRO A 271 -14.47 4.47 10.75
N LEU A 272 -13.95 4.78 9.56
CA LEU A 272 -12.53 4.97 9.34
C LEU A 272 -12.16 6.45 9.34
N HIS A 273 -10.95 6.75 9.79
CA HIS A 273 -10.38 8.09 9.92
C HIS A 273 -9.35 8.33 8.84
N ASP A 274 -9.40 9.49 8.18
CA ASP A 274 -8.35 9.94 7.27
C ASP A 274 -7.08 10.26 8.06
N LEU A 275 -6.07 9.39 7.95
CA LEU A 275 -4.88 9.46 8.76
C LEU A 275 -4.04 10.71 8.49
N VAL A 276 -3.97 11.15 7.23
CA VAL A 276 -3.23 12.36 6.86
C VAL A 276 -3.89 13.60 7.46
N ASP A 277 -5.21 13.70 7.41
CA ASP A 277 -5.95 14.81 8.02
C ASP A 277 -5.83 14.84 9.56
N VAL A 278 -5.80 13.66 10.20
CA VAL A 278 -5.59 13.57 11.67
C VAL A 278 -4.21 14.06 12.08
N PHE A 279 -3.16 13.75 11.30
CA PHE A 279 -1.79 14.15 11.63
C PHE A 279 -1.43 15.56 11.18
N TYR A 280 -2.07 16.05 10.13
CA TYR A 280 -1.81 17.37 9.54
C TYR A 280 -3.11 18.16 9.40
N PRO A 281 -3.82 18.44 10.51
CA PRO A 281 -5.04 19.21 10.46
C PRO A 281 -4.74 20.60 9.87
N GLU A 282 -5.60 21.07 8.99
CA GLU A 282 -5.47 22.36 8.31
C GLU A 282 -4.20 22.57 7.46
N THR A 283 -3.41 21.51 7.28
CA THR A 283 -2.23 21.51 6.42
C THR A 283 -2.49 20.70 5.16
N PHE A 284 -2.43 21.35 4.01
CA PHE A 284 -2.66 20.69 2.74
C PHE A 284 -1.45 19.81 2.34
N MET A 285 -1.67 18.51 2.28
CA MET A 285 -0.68 17.52 1.87
C MET A 285 -1.05 16.99 0.47
N PRO A 286 -0.50 17.55 -0.62
CA PRO A 286 -0.82 17.08 -1.97
C PRO A 286 -0.32 15.65 -2.17
N SER A 287 -1.10 14.83 -2.87
CA SER A 287 -0.72 13.46 -3.24
C SER A 287 -0.57 13.23 -4.73
N CYS A 288 -1.14 14.13 -5.56
CA CYS A 288 -0.97 14.11 -7.01
C CYS A 288 -0.81 15.54 -7.53
N GLY A 289 0.43 15.97 -7.76
CA GLY A 289 0.72 17.35 -8.13
C GLY A 289 0.28 18.35 -7.08
N HIS A 290 -0.73 19.16 -7.40
CA HIS A 290 -1.34 20.12 -6.48
C HIS A 290 -2.70 19.64 -5.92
N LEU A 291 -3.01 18.36 -6.08
CA LEU A 291 -4.27 17.75 -5.64
C LEU A 291 -4.01 16.76 -4.51
N ARG A 292 -4.99 16.58 -3.63
CA ARG A 292 -5.03 15.46 -2.69
C ARG A 292 -6.18 14.53 -3.09
N ILE A 293 -5.83 13.40 -3.66
CA ILE A 293 -6.77 12.39 -4.14
C ILE A 293 -6.42 10.98 -3.66
N ASP A 294 -5.26 10.82 -3.02
CA ASP A 294 -4.84 9.60 -2.35
C ASP A 294 -5.05 9.72 -0.85
N TYR A 295 -5.53 8.66 -0.24
CA TYR A 295 -5.88 8.63 1.18
C TYR A 295 -5.45 7.32 1.84
N MET A 296 -5.18 7.40 3.14
CA MET A 296 -5.03 6.24 4.03
C MET A 296 -6.05 6.38 5.16
N TYR A 297 -7.14 5.64 5.05
CA TYR A 297 -8.19 5.54 6.05
C TYR A 297 -7.92 4.40 7.01
N VAL A 298 -8.02 4.64 8.31
CA VAL A 298 -7.73 3.64 9.34
C VAL A 298 -8.81 3.57 10.41
N SER A 299 -9.00 2.39 11.02
CA SER A 299 -9.87 2.24 12.19
C SER A 299 -9.29 2.93 13.41
N THR A 300 -10.14 3.20 14.41
CA THR A 300 -9.75 3.86 15.67
C THR A 300 -8.55 3.19 16.37
N PRO A 301 -8.48 1.84 16.53
CA PRO A 301 -7.31 1.21 17.12
C PRO A 301 -6.01 1.46 16.33
N VAL A 302 -6.09 1.43 15.00
CA VAL A 302 -4.94 1.69 14.14
C VAL A 302 -4.54 3.16 14.22
N MET A 303 -5.50 4.08 14.20
CA MET A 303 -5.24 5.52 14.37
C MET A 303 -4.54 5.79 15.71
N ASN A 304 -5.01 5.22 16.81
CA ASN A 304 -4.43 5.38 18.15
C ASN A 304 -3.01 4.77 18.25
N ALA A 305 -2.70 3.77 17.42
CA ALA A 305 -1.38 3.17 17.35
C ALA A 305 -0.41 3.96 16.48
N CYS A 306 -0.90 4.84 15.63
CA CYS A 306 -0.06 5.62 14.72
C CYS A 306 0.88 6.54 15.51
N SER A 307 2.13 6.61 15.06
CA SER A 307 3.18 7.42 15.69
C SER A 307 3.86 8.37 14.71
N ASN A 308 3.70 8.16 13.41
CA ASN A 308 4.28 8.99 12.38
C ASN A 308 3.53 8.83 11.06
N VAL A 309 3.42 9.91 10.29
CA VAL A 309 2.90 9.91 8.92
C VAL A 309 3.81 10.76 8.05
N ILE A 310 4.19 10.25 6.89
CA ILE A 310 4.93 10.97 5.87
C ILE A 310 4.03 11.01 4.63
N ALA A 311 3.63 12.21 4.23
CA ALA A 311 2.74 12.44 3.09
C ALA A 311 3.28 13.53 2.14
N GLN A 312 4.57 13.84 2.25
CA GLN A 312 5.26 14.77 1.35
C GLN A 312 6.30 14.02 0.51
N PRO A 313 6.50 14.44 -0.75
CA PRO A 313 7.52 13.84 -1.59
C PRO A 313 8.92 14.18 -1.08
N ASP A 314 9.81 13.20 -1.13
CA ASP A 314 11.24 13.36 -0.97
C ASP A 314 11.95 13.60 -2.30
N LYS A 315 13.29 13.56 -2.29
CA LYS A 315 14.09 13.77 -3.50
C LYS A 315 13.77 12.76 -4.61
N TYR A 316 13.51 11.49 -4.27
CA TYR A 316 13.22 10.45 -5.28
C TYR A 316 11.77 10.52 -5.75
N THR A 317 10.83 10.70 -4.84
CA THR A 317 9.38 10.66 -5.14
C THR A 317 8.84 11.96 -5.70
N LYS A 318 9.64 13.05 -5.69
CA LYS A 318 9.28 14.31 -6.34
C LYS A 318 9.19 14.09 -7.84
N ARG A 319 7.98 14.24 -8.35
CA ARG A 319 7.70 13.97 -9.76
C ARG A 319 8.42 14.93 -10.71
N GLU A 320 8.94 14.37 -11.80
CA GLU A 320 9.50 15.11 -12.92
C GLU A 320 8.75 14.75 -14.21
N TYR A 321 8.53 15.73 -15.09
CA TYR A 321 7.84 15.47 -16.35
C TYR A 321 8.73 14.61 -17.26
N SER A 322 8.19 13.48 -17.75
CA SER A 322 8.94 12.52 -18.57
C SER A 322 9.24 13.00 -19.99
N GLY A 323 8.65 14.12 -20.41
CA GLY A 323 8.68 14.57 -21.83
C GLY A 323 7.61 13.90 -22.70
N VAL A 324 6.82 12.99 -22.16
CA VAL A 324 5.84 12.21 -22.91
C VAL A 324 4.46 12.37 -22.27
N HIS A 325 3.57 13.06 -22.94
CA HIS A 325 2.15 13.28 -22.60
C HIS A 325 1.90 13.40 -21.10
N SER A 326 1.00 13.02 -20.42
CA SER A 326 0.71 13.24 -18.99
C SER A 326 1.54 12.38 -18.01
N PHE A 327 2.67 11.83 -18.44
CA PHE A 327 3.46 10.91 -17.61
C PHE A 327 4.60 11.60 -16.86
N TYR A 328 4.87 11.14 -15.67
CA TYR A 328 5.87 11.65 -14.74
C TYR A 328 6.79 10.55 -14.23
N ILE A 329 7.99 10.90 -13.81
CA ILE A 329 9.00 10.01 -13.24
C ILE A 329 9.19 10.42 -11.77
N PRO A 330 9.17 9.51 -10.82
CA PRO A 330 8.84 8.08 -10.94
C PRO A 330 7.33 7.84 -11.08
N SER A 331 6.49 8.77 -10.66
CA SER A 331 5.02 8.75 -10.74
C SER A 331 4.48 10.18 -10.69
N ASP A 332 3.25 10.40 -11.13
CA ASP A 332 2.52 11.66 -10.92
C ASP A 332 1.91 11.77 -9.51
N HIS A 333 1.93 10.69 -8.74
CA HIS A 333 1.50 10.64 -7.34
C HIS A 333 2.67 10.58 -6.37
N TYR A 334 2.40 10.94 -5.11
CA TYR A 334 3.34 10.88 -4.00
C TYR A 334 2.92 9.79 -3.02
N PRO A 335 3.88 9.07 -2.40
CA PRO A 335 3.56 8.03 -1.43
C PRO A 335 3.01 8.59 -0.12
N ILE A 336 2.27 7.73 0.60
CA ILE A 336 1.90 7.92 2.01
C ILE A 336 2.56 6.79 2.80
N ILE A 337 3.33 7.13 3.81
CA ILE A 337 3.98 6.17 4.72
C ILE A 337 3.46 6.43 6.13
N ALA A 338 3.10 5.38 6.85
CA ALA A 338 2.64 5.49 8.23
C ALA A 338 3.28 4.44 9.12
N ASP A 339 3.62 4.84 10.35
CA ASP A 339 4.24 4.01 11.38
C ASP A 339 3.27 3.77 12.53
N PHE A 340 3.05 2.50 12.88
CA PHE A 340 2.13 2.08 13.94
C PHE A 340 2.87 1.32 15.03
N LYS A 341 2.72 1.72 16.31
CA LYS A 341 3.33 1.01 17.45
C LYS A 341 2.65 -0.33 17.66
N ILE A 342 3.36 -1.44 17.48
CA ILE A 342 2.83 -2.81 17.62
C ILE A 342 2.20 -3.03 19.00
N SER A 343 2.80 -2.49 20.05
CA SER A 343 2.26 -2.60 21.42
C SER A 343 0.88 -1.96 21.59
N LYS A 344 0.54 -0.96 20.77
CA LYS A 344 -0.76 -0.28 20.79
C LYS A 344 -1.80 -0.96 19.91
N LEU A 345 -1.38 -1.71 18.85
CA LEU A 345 -2.29 -2.50 18.02
C LEU A 345 -2.90 -3.69 18.77
N ASN A 346 -2.39 -4.04 19.94
CA ASN A 346 -2.85 -5.13 20.79
C ASN A 346 -3.82 -4.71 21.90
N LYS A 347 -4.13 -3.43 21.99
CA LYS A 347 -5.08 -2.88 22.96
C LYS A 347 -6.49 -2.86 22.39
#